data_0bc5008454f00adc18cc8f93113bffb2
#
_entry.id   0bc5008454f00adc18cc8f93113bffb2
#
_cell.length_a   1.000
_cell.length_b   1.000
_cell.length_c   1.000
_cell.angle_alpha   90.00
_cell.angle_beta   90.00
_cell.angle_gamma   90.00
#
_symmetry.space_group_name_H-M   'P 1'
#
loop_
_entity.id
_entity.type
_entity.pdbx_description
1 polymer ?
#
loop_
_entity_poly.entity_id
_entity_poly.type
_entity_poly.pdbx_seq_one_letter_code
_entity_poly.pdbx_strand_id
1 'polypeptide(L)'
;VCRVKVRLGEYNTETNPDCVSNSLGTDCAPPVQDFGVEEQIVYRSYDSEDSDHYHDIGLIRLDRDVEYSDFITPICLPLDTEEVYKSYVGKQLTVAGWGITERDVKSTIKLKVNVPVMELPECARKYKDLLNLNLALDSGQICAGGVKGKDSCRADSGGPLMHLKLEKRRESNFYVVGVVSFGPTPCGQKNLPGVYTKVSKYVTWIVENLKP
;
A
#
# COMPACT_ATOMS: atom_id res chain seq x y z
N VAL A 1 23.79 -6.97 12.24
CA VAL A 1 22.36 -6.86 12.60
C VAL A 1 21.79 -5.69 11.82
N CYS A 2 20.97 -5.96 10.82
CA CYS A 2 20.26 -4.90 10.07
C CYS A 2 19.23 -4.30 11.03
N ARG A 3 19.42 -3.03 11.45
CA ARG A 3 18.42 -2.34 12.25
C ARG A 3 17.33 -1.82 11.30
N VAL A 4 16.17 -2.45 11.32
CA VAL A 4 14.98 -1.93 10.65
C VAL A 4 14.51 -0.70 11.41
N LYS A 5 14.27 0.39 10.70
CA LYS A 5 13.68 1.62 11.24
C LYS A 5 12.43 1.97 10.45
N VAL A 6 11.46 2.57 11.11
CA VAL A 6 10.25 3.12 10.49
C VAL A 6 10.30 4.63 10.58
N ARG A 7 10.08 5.32 9.47
CA ARG A 7 10.01 6.77 9.42
C ARG A 7 8.59 7.21 9.08
N LEU A 8 8.05 8.13 9.87
CA LEU A 8 6.74 8.74 9.67
C LEU A 8 6.89 10.24 9.38
N GLY A 9 5.93 10.80 8.65
CA GLY A 9 5.94 12.21 8.27
C GLY A 9 6.85 12.53 7.09
N GLU A 10 7.35 11.51 6.37
CA GLU A 10 8.25 11.68 5.23
C GLU A 10 7.49 12.03 3.95
N TYR A 11 8.04 12.96 3.18
CA TYR A 11 7.61 13.27 1.83
C TYR A 11 8.77 13.27 0.83
N ASN A 12 9.88 13.99 1.16
CA ASN A 12 11.08 14.05 0.34
C ASN A 12 12.29 13.56 1.13
N THR A 13 12.79 12.38 0.82
CA THR A 13 13.90 11.71 1.54
C THR A 13 15.22 12.47 1.52
N GLU A 14 15.34 13.56 0.76
CA GLU A 14 16.52 14.41 0.67
C GLU A 14 16.45 15.63 1.60
N THR A 15 15.28 15.95 2.15
CA THR A 15 15.07 17.13 3.00
C THR A 15 14.41 16.76 4.34
N ASN A 16 14.68 17.52 5.38
CA ASN A 16 14.03 17.41 6.68
C ASN A 16 14.26 18.71 7.50
N PRO A 17 13.23 19.51 7.78
CA PRO A 17 11.85 19.31 7.36
C PRO A 17 11.62 19.52 5.87
N ASP A 18 10.50 18.99 5.37
CA ASP A 18 10.01 19.24 4.01
C ASP A 18 9.29 20.57 3.95
N CYS A 19 9.73 21.45 3.07
CA CYS A 19 9.19 22.78 2.93
C CYS A 19 8.70 23.06 1.51
N VAL A 20 7.61 23.83 1.40
CA VAL A 20 7.07 24.37 0.15
C VAL A 20 7.12 25.91 0.20
N SER A 21 7.82 26.51 -0.76
CA SER A 21 7.87 27.96 -0.90
C SER A 21 6.91 28.43 -1.97
N ASN A 22 6.12 29.46 -1.66
CA ASN A 22 5.21 30.11 -2.59
C ASN A 22 5.27 31.64 -2.42
N SER A 23 4.44 32.40 -3.16
CA SER A 23 4.39 33.87 -3.10
C SER A 23 4.01 34.44 -1.73
N LEU A 24 3.44 33.63 -0.82
CA LEU A 24 3.00 34.05 0.52
C LEU A 24 4.04 33.69 1.60
N GLY A 25 5.07 32.92 1.27
CA GLY A 25 6.11 32.51 2.22
C GLY A 25 6.53 31.05 2.06
N THR A 26 7.23 30.53 3.07
CA THR A 26 7.66 29.13 3.14
C THR A 26 6.83 28.44 4.22
N ASP A 27 6.17 27.34 3.86
CA ASP A 27 5.42 26.47 4.74
C ASP A 27 6.15 25.11 4.84
N CYS A 28 6.40 24.66 6.07
CA CYS A 28 7.19 23.46 6.33
C CYS A 28 6.40 22.44 7.16
N ALA A 29 6.49 21.17 6.78
CA ALA A 29 6.06 20.08 7.63
C ALA A 29 6.91 20.03 8.91
N PRO A 30 6.39 19.49 10.03
CA PRO A 30 7.23 19.12 11.16
C PRO A 30 8.36 18.16 10.74
N PRO A 31 9.47 18.10 11.49
CA PRO A 31 10.50 17.11 11.24
C PRO A 31 9.95 15.68 11.28
N VAL A 32 10.52 14.80 10.49
CA VAL A 32 10.14 13.37 10.47
C VAL A 32 10.34 12.73 11.83
N GLN A 33 9.55 11.68 12.13
CA GLN A 33 9.70 10.87 13.34
C GLN A 33 10.30 9.50 12.95
N ASP A 34 11.48 9.18 13.48
CA ASP A 34 12.14 7.88 13.29
C ASP A 34 11.88 6.97 14.49
N PHE A 35 11.42 5.74 14.23
CA PHE A 35 11.09 4.74 15.24
C PHE A 35 11.98 3.50 15.05
N GLY A 36 12.32 2.85 16.18
CA GLY A 36 12.78 1.47 16.18
C GLY A 36 11.60 0.51 16.01
N VAL A 37 11.91 -0.75 15.80
CA VAL A 37 10.93 -1.83 15.72
C VAL A 37 11.03 -2.67 16.99
N GLU A 38 9.94 -2.70 17.77
CA GLU A 38 9.82 -3.54 18.96
C GLU A 38 9.49 -4.98 18.58
N GLU A 39 8.53 -5.17 17.65
CA GLU A 39 8.05 -6.49 17.24
C GLU A 39 7.69 -6.51 15.76
N GLN A 40 7.97 -7.65 15.10
CA GLN A 40 7.52 -7.94 13.74
C GLN A 40 6.63 -9.19 13.82
N ILE A 41 5.38 -9.06 13.36
CA ILE A 41 4.38 -10.13 13.41
C ILE A 41 4.00 -10.48 11.97
N VAL A 42 4.52 -11.60 11.48
CA VAL A 42 4.18 -12.12 10.15
C VAL A 42 2.93 -12.99 10.28
N TYR A 43 2.03 -12.94 9.29
CA TYR A 43 0.88 -13.83 9.28
C TYR A 43 1.33 -15.30 9.25
N ARG A 44 0.78 -16.12 10.15
CA ARG A 44 1.28 -17.49 10.43
C ARG A 44 1.32 -18.44 9.24
N SER A 45 0.47 -18.22 8.23
CA SER A 45 0.39 -19.05 7.03
C SER A 45 1.12 -18.42 5.83
N TYR A 46 1.89 -17.34 6.03
CA TYR A 46 2.73 -16.78 4.98
C TYR A 46 3.91 -17.73 4.69
N ASP A 47 4.11 -18.05 3.42
CA ASP A 47 5.24 -18.82 2.94
C ASP A 47 5.96 -18.02 1.83
N SER A 48 7.22 -17.69 2.05
CA SER A 48 8.04 -16.93 1.09
C SER A 48 8.36 -17.71 -0.18
N GLU A 49 8.23 -19.04 -0.14
CA GLU A 49 8.48 -19.92 -1.30
C GLU A 49 7.21 -20.15 -2.13
N ASP A 50 6.04 -19.72 -1.64
CA ASP A 50 4.79 -19.81 -2.38
C ASP A 50 4.77 -18.82 -3.55
N SER A 51 4.70 -19.32 -4.77
CA SER A 51 4.66 -18.53 -6.01
C SER A 51 3.42 -17.66 -6.15
N ASP A 52 2.33 -18.00 -5.47
CA ASP A 52 1.07 -17.25 -5.47
C ASP A 52 1.03 -16.17 -4.39
N HIS A 53 2.04 -16.13 -3.50
CA HIS A 53 2.22 -15.16 -2.42
C HIS A 53 0.97 -14.99 -1.55
N TYR A 54 0.34 -16.10 -1.14
CA TYR A 54 -0.78 -16.05 -0.22
C TYR A 54 -0.35 -15.49 1.13
N HIS A 55 -1.27 -14.77 1.76
CA HIS A 55 -1.08 -14.25 3.12
C HIS A 55 0.12 -13.30 3.31
N ASP A 56 0.56 -12.64 2.22
CA ASP A 56 1.68 -11.69 2.26
C ASP A 56 1.29 -10.41 3.03
N ILE A 57 1.27 -10.51 4.35
CA ILE A 57 0.94 -9.44 5.29
C ILE A 57 1.67 -9.61 6.62
N GLY A 58 2.14 -8.49 7.17
CA GLY A 58 2.78 -8.42 8.47
C GLY A 58 2.42 -7.14 9.20
N LEU A 59 2.62 -7.14 10.51
CA LEU A 59 2.51 -5.96 11.38
C LEU A 59 3.89 -5.63 11.94
N ILE A 60 4.15 -4.34 12.04
CA ILE A 60 5.35 -3.81 12.69
C ILE A 60 4.87 -3.00 13.89
N ARG A 61 5.31 -3.41 15.09
CA ARG A 61 5.12 -2.63 16.31
C ARG A 61 6.29 -1.68 16.48
N LEU A 62 5.97 -0.42 16.65
CA LEU A 62 6.95 0.62 16.91
C LEU A 62 7.44 0.54 18.37
N ASP A 63 8.66 1.02 18.63
CA ASP A 63 9.30 0.99 19.96
C ASP A 63 8.77 2.05 20.93
N ARG A 64 7.87 2.94 20.50
CA ARG A 64 7.21 3.97 21.31
C ARG A 64 5.98 4.51 20.59
N ASP A 65 5.18 5.28 21.30
CA ASP A 65 3.98 5.94 20.79
C ASP A 65 4.30 6.99 19.71
N VAL A 66 3.37 7.11 18.75
CA VAL A 66 3.44 8.08 17.65
C VAL A 66 2.83 9.41 18.09
N GLU A 67 3.54 10.50 17.87
CA GLU A 67 2.97 11.84 17.98
C GLU A 67 2.21 12.19 16.71
N TYR A 68 0.87 12.24 16.78
CA TYR A 68 0.04 12.60 15.65
C TYR A 68 0.13 14.09 15.30
N SER A 69 0.00 14.40 14.03
CA SER A 69 -0.03 15.76 13.50
C SER A 69 -0.83 15.80 12.20
N ASP A 70 -0.98 16.97 11.58
CA ASP A 70 -1.61 17.08 10.26
C ASP A 70 -0.86 16.29 9.15
N PHE A 71 0.38 15.92 9.40
CA PHE A 71 1.24 15.17 8.48
C PHE A 71 1.41 13.68 8.87
N ILE A 72 1.00 13.29 10.07
CA ILE A 72 1.09 11.92 10.58
C ILE A 72 -0.26 11.57 11.20
N THR A 73 -1.08 10.85 10.45
CA THR A 73 -2.41 10.40 10.88
C THR A 73 -2.59 8.92 10.54
N PRO A 74 -3.35 8.16 11.37
CA PRO A 74 -3.65 6.78 11.06
C PRO A 74 -4.58 6.69 9.85
N ILE A 75 -4.38 5.69 8.99
CA ILE A 75 -5.32 5.34 7.93
C ILE A 75 -6.46 4.48 8.49
N CYS A 76 -7.67 4.61 7.94
CA CYS A 76 -8.79 3.79 8.36
C CYS A 76 -8.62 2.32 7.93
N LEU A 77 -8.95 1.39 8.83
CA LEU A 77 -9.11 -0.02 8.53
C LEU A 77 -10.56 -0.33 8.10
N PRO A 78 -10.79 -1.30 7.21
CA PRO A 78 -12.14 -1.73 6.80
C PRO A 78 -12.80 -2.59 7.91
N LEU A 79 -13.19 -1.96 9.03
CA LEU A 79 -13.70 -2.65 10.22
C LEU A 79 -15.22 -2.89 10.17
N ASP A 80 -15.96 -2.02 9.49
CA ASP A 80 -17.41 -2.19 9.38
C ASP A 80 -17.79 -3.20 8.28
N THR A 81 -19.00 -3.76 8.42
CA THR A 81 -19.53 -4.80 7.51
C THR A 81 -19.60 -4.32 6.06
N GLU A 82 -19.90 -3.04 5.83
CA GLU A 82 -19.96 -2.47 4.49
C GLU A 82 -18.57 -2.53 3.81
N GLU A 83 -17.53 -2.08 4.51
CA GLU A 83 -16.18 -2.03 3.94
C GLU A 83 -15.53 -3.44 3.83
N VAL A 84 -15.85 -4.35 4.78
CA VAL A 84 -15.33 -5.75 4.74
C VAL A 84 -15.80 -6.49 3.48
N TYR A 85 -17.08 -6.36 3.11
CA TYR A 85 -17.66 -7.07 1.97
C TYR A 85 -17.71 -6.25 0.69
N LYS A 86 -17.21 -5.03 0.69
CA LYS A 86 -17.25 -4.14 -0.46
C LYS A 86 -16.46 -4.69 -1.64
N SER A 87 -17.11 -4.70 -2.79
CA SER A 87 -16.43 -4.90 -4.07
C SER A 87 -15.88 -3.58 -4.58
N TYR A 88 -14.60 -3.58 -4.93
CA TYR A 88 -13.93 -2.45 -5.55
C TYR A 88 -13.74 -2.63 -7.05
N VAL A 89 -14.21 -3.73 -7.64
CA VAL A 89 -14.09 -4.00 -9.07
C VAL A 89 -14.68 -2.85 -9.90
N GLY A 90 -13.91 -2.38 -10.88
CA GLY A 90 -14.25 -1.22 -11.68
C GLY A 90 -14.03 0.14 -11.00
N LYS A 91 -13.62 0.17 -9.72
CA LYS A 91 -13.26 1.41 -9.03
C LYS A 91 -11.79 1.76 -9.25
N GLN A 92 -11.49 3.05 -9.11
CA GLN A 92 -10.11 3.54 -9.06
C GLN A 92 -9.67 3.59 -7.59
N LEU A 93 -8.56 2.96 -7.27
CA LEU A 93 -7.91 3.02 -5.97
C LEU A 93 -6.57 3.73 -6.10
N THR A 94 -6.08 4.30 -5.01
CA THR A 94 -4.82 5.07 -4.98
C THR A 94 -3.71 4.22 -4.37
N VAL A 95 -2.58 4.11 -5.07
CA VAL A 95 -1.31 3.61 -4.53
C VAL A 95 -0.39 4.78 -4.26
N ALA A 96 0.39 4.73 -3.20
CA ALA A 96 1.41 5.73 -2.88
C ALA A 96 2.69 5.08 -2.35
N GLY A 97 3.84 5.67 -2.70
CA GLY A 97 5.14 5.17 -2.26
C GLY A 97 6.30 5.94 -2.85
N TRP A 98 7.51 5.46 -2.55
CA TRP A 98 8.79 5.96 -3.07
C TRP A 98 9.48 4.94 -3.97
N GLY A 99 8.70 4.04 -4.58
CA GLY A 99 9.20 2.98 -5.44
C GLY A 99 9.90 3.48 -6.70
N ILE A 100 10.31 2.51 -7.51
CA ILE A 100 11.00 2.78 -8.77
C ILE A 100 10.03 3.37 -9.77
N THR A 101 10.43 4.45 -10.43
CA THR A 101 9.68 5.13 -11.48
C THR A 101 9.97 4.52 -12.86
N GLU A 102 9.27 4.99 -13.89
CA GLU A 102 9.51 4.60 -15.29
C GLU A 102 10.92 4.93 -15.81
N ARG A 103 11.70 5.73 -15.07
CA ARG A 103 13.11 6.04 -15.35
C ARG A 103 14.08 5.04 -14.72
N ASP A 104 13.58 3.96 -14.13
CA ASP A 104 14.34 2.94 -13.38
C ASP A 104 15.13 3.53 -12.19
N VAL A 105 14.66 4.65 -11.63
CA VAL A 105 15.25 5.32 -10.47
C VAL A 105 14.22 5.37 -9.35
N LYS A 106 14.67 5.09 -8.12
CA LYS A 106 13.85 5.24 -6.92
C LYS A 106 13.48 6.71 -6.73
N SER A 107 12.21 6.99 -6.46
CA SER A 107 11.77 8.36 -6.19
C SER A 107 12.26 8.84 -4.83
N THR A 108 12.78 10.06 -4.76
CA THR A 108 13.05 10.75 -3.49
C THR A 108 11.79 11.41 -2.92
N ILE A 109 10.80 11.68 -3.77
CA ILE A 109 9.52 12.28 -3.42
C ILE A 109 8.44 11.21 -3.39
N LYS A 110 7.56 11.25 -2.39
CA LYS A 110 6.38 10.37 -2.32
C LYS A 110 5.44 10.62 -3.51
N LEU A 111 5.25 9.60 -4.32
CA LEU A 111 4.37 9.63 -5.49
C LEU A 111 3.06 8.90 -5.21
N LYS A 112 2.02 9.22 -5.99
CA LYS A 112 0.75 8.50 -5.97
C LYS A 112 0.21 8.30 -7.38
N VAL A 113 -0.53 7.21 -7.58
CA VAL A 113 -1.19 6.89 -8.84
C VAL A 113 -2.54 6.21 -8.59
N ASN A 114 -3.52 6.47 -9.46
CA ASN A 114 -4.80 5.78 -9.43
C ASN A 114 -4.78 4.60 -10.40
N VAL A 115 -5.18 3.43 -9.89
CA VAL A 115 -5.19 2.16 -10.59
C VAL A 115 -6.59 1.53 -10.54
N PRO A 116 -7.13 1.02 -11.68
CA PRO A 116 -8.43 0.36 -11.71
C PRO A 116 -8.34 -1.03 -11.10
N VAL A 117 -9.33 -1.40 -10.29
CA VAL A 117 -9.48 -2.76 -9.76
C VAL A 117 -10.17 -3.65 -10.80
N MET A 118 -9.66 -4.88 -10.96
CA MET A 118 -10.27 -5.89 -11.84
C MET A 118 -10.62 -7.18 -11.09
N GLU A 119 -11.42 -8.02 -11.71
CA GLU A 119 -11.78 -9.34 -11.19
C GLU A 119 -10.57 -10.27 -11.15
N LEU A 120 -10.47 -11.10 -10.09
CA LEU A 120 -9.36 -12.07 -9.93
C LEU A 120 -9.26 -13.07 -11.10
N PRO A 121 -10.36 -13.65 -11.63
CA PRO A 121 -10.24 -14.55 -12.78
C PRO A 121 -9.71 -13.87 -14.04
N GLU A 122 -10.07 -12.59 -14.25
CA GLU A 122 -9.50 -11.81 -15.37
C GLU A 122 -8.02 -11.55 -15.18
N CYS A 123 -7.62 -11.18 -13.95
CA CYS A 123 -6.25 -10.98 -13.55
C CYS A 123 -5.40 -12.23 -13.83
N ALA A 124 -5.78 -13.39 -13.28
CA ALA A 124 -5.08 -14.66 -13.47
C ALA A 124 -4.96 -15.03 -14.96
N ARG A 125 -6.03 -14.83 -15.73
CA ARG A 125 -5.98 -15.06 -17.18
C ARG A 125 -4.96 -14.17 -17.88
N LYS A 126 -4.87 -12.89 -17.53
CA LYS A 126 -3.88 -11.97 -18.11
C LYS A 126 -2.44 -12.39 -17.80
N TYR A 127 -2.16 -12.86 -16.59
CA TYR A 127 -0.85 -13.42 -16.24
C TYR A 127 -0.53 -14.67 -17.04
N LYS A 128 -1.53 -15.56 -17.23
CA LYS A 128 -1.36 -16.75 -18.05
C LYS A 128 -1.10 -16.40 -19.51
N ASP A 129 -1.93 -15.55 -20.10
CA ASP A 129 -1.89 -15.26 -21.55
C ASP A 129 -0.64 -14.44 -21.94
N LEU A 130 -0.16 -13.54 -21.07
CA LEU A 130 0.91 -12.62 -21.39
C LEU A 130 2.28 -13.04 -20.86
N LEU A 131 2.32 -13.77 -19.74
CA LEU A 131 3.55 -14.19 -19.08
C LEU A 131 3.71 -15.72 -18.97
N ASN A 132 2.71 -16.49 -19.41
CA ASN A 132 2.63 -17.95 -19.23
C ASN A 132 2.73 -18.39 -17.73
N LEU A 133 2.25 -17.52 -16.83
CA LEU A 133 2.20 -17.79 -15.39
C LEU A 133 0.78 -18.21 -14.98
N ASN A 134 0.66 -19.39 -14.37
CA ASN A 134 -0.61 -19.89 -13.85
C ASN A 134 -0.73 -19.49 -12.39
N LEU A 135 -1.30 -18.32 -12.11
CA LEU A 135 -1.56 -17.85 -10.74
C LEU A 135 -2.90 -18.42 -10.24
N ALA A 136 -2.90 -19.00 -9.05
CA ALA A 136 -4.08 -19.48 -8.37
C ALA A 136 -4.59 -18.42 -7.36
N LEU A 137 -4.95 -17.23 -7.84
CA LEU A 137 -5.37 -16.12 -6.99
C LEU A 137 -6.61 -16.44 -6.18
N ASP A 138 -6.61 -16.09 -4.89
CA ASP A 138 -7.69 -16.37 -3.96
C ASP A 138 -8.38 -15.09 -3.43
N SER A 139 -9.40 -15.28 -2.58
CA SER A 139 -10.18 -14.18 -2.00
C SER A 139 -9.41 -13.30 -1.01
N GLY A 140 -8.20 -13.67 -0.63
CA GLY A 140 -7.26 -12.89 0.20
C GLY A 140 -6.44 -11.89 -0.62
N GLN A 141 -6.63 -11.86 -1.93
CA GLN A 141 -5.91 -11.00 -2.85
C GLN A 141 -6.84 -10.05 -3.62
N ILE A 142 -6.30 -9.01 -4.19
CA ILE A 142 -6.99 -8.05 -5.05
C ILE A 142 -6.04 -7.61 -6.16
N CYS A 143 -6.54 -7.56 -7.39
CA CYS A 143 -5.77 -7.10 -8.55
C CYS A 143 -6.15 -5.68 -8.93
N ALA A 144 -5.15 -4.83 -9.15
CA ALA A 144 -5.38 -3.47 -9.63
C ALA A 144 -4.24 -3.00 -10.55
N GLY A 145 -4.56 -2.20 -11.57
CA GLY A 145 -3.59 -1.70 -12.53
C GLY A 145 -3.85 -2.19 -13.97
N GLY A 146 -2.79 -2.55 -14.68
CA GLY A 146 -2.86 -2.96 -16.08
C GLY A 146 -3.08 -1.78 -17.07
N VAL A 147 -2.92 -0.55 -16.60
CA VAL A 147 -2.90 0.66 -17.42
C VAL A 147 -1.46 1.03 -17.71
N LYS A 148 -1.10 1.20 -18.97
CA LYS A 148 0.29 1.54 -19.35
C LYS A 148 0.80 2.75 -18.58
N GLY A 149 1.95 2.60 -17.91
CA GLY A 149 2.61 3.64 -17.14
C GLY A 149 1.95 3.99 -15.81
N LYS A 150 0.97 3.17 -15.33
CA LYS A 150 0.28 3.38 -14.04
C LYS A 150 0.28 2.08 -13.26
N ASP A 151 1.15 1.97 -12.28
CA ASP A 151 1.34 0.75 -11.48
C ASP A 151 2.03 1.09 -10.15
N SER A 152 1.99 0.16 -9.19
CA SER A 152 3.01 0.05 -8.16
C SER A 152 4.25 -0.65 -8.73
N CYS A 153 5.42 -0.39 -8.16
CA CYS A 153 6.65 -0.96 -8.68
C CYS A 153 7.56 -1.48 -7.57
N ARG A 154 8.73 -2.00 -7.97
CA ARG A 154 9.76 -2.42 -7.01
C ARG A 154 10.04 -1.32 -5.99
N ALA A 155 10.19 -1.69 -4.73
CA ALA A 155 10.30 -0.84 -3.56
C ALA A 155 9.01 -0.10 -3.14
N ASP A 156 7.85 -0.40 -3.75
CA ASP A 156 6.53 -0.05 -3.19
C ASP A 156 5.91 -1.20 -2.37
N SER A 157 6.53 -2.39 -2.35
CA SER A 157 6.05 -3.56 -1.57
C SER A 157 5.81 -3.18 -0.10
N GLY A 158 4.68 -3.61 0.45
CA GLY A 158 4.21 -3.19 1.77
C GLY A 158 3.48 -1.83 1.78
N GLY A 159 3.51 -1.08 0.68
CA GLY A 159 2.79 0.18 0.52
C GLY A 159 1.27 -0.01 0.39
N PRO A 160 0.48 1.05 0.64
CA PRO A 160 -0.97 0.96 0.69
C PRO A 160 -1.63 1.07 -0.70
N LEU A 161 -2.65 0.23 -0.92
CA LEU A 161 -3.70 0.45 -1.92
C LEU A 161 -4.91 1.01 -1.19
N MET A 162 -5.32 2.23 -1.52
CA MET A 162 -6.24 3.02 -0.72
C MET A 162 -7.52 3.40 -1.47
N HIS A 163 -8.63 3.45 -0.73
CA HIS A 163 -9.90 4.00 -1.17
C HIS A 163 -10.21 5.31 -0.44
N LEU A 164 -10.51 6.37 -1.17
CA LEU A 164 -11.02 7.62 -0.61
C LEU A 164 -12.53 7.52 -0.47
N LYS A 165 -13.05 7.46 0.76
CA LYS A 165 -14.47 7.46 1.06
C LYS A 165 -14.90 8.86 1.48
N LEU A 166 -15.95 9.38 0.84
CA LEU A 166 -16.59 10.64 1.23
C LEU A 166 -17.61 10.34 2.33
N GLU A 167 -17.39 10.89 3.51
CA GLU A 167 -18.28 10.77 4.65
C GLU A 167 -19.38 11.84 4.65
N LYS A 168 -20.42 11.61 5.50
CA LYS A 168 -21.61 12.49 5.60
C LYS A 168 -21.21 13.84 6.14
N ARG A 169 -20.52 14.64 6.05
CA ARG A 169 -20.16 16.00 6.51
C ARG A 169 -19.08 16.65 5.67
N ARG A 170 -18.90 16.17 4.41
CA ARG A 170 -17.82 16.58 3.52
C ARG A 170 -16.40 16.22 4.06
N GLU A 171 -16.34 15.38 5.07
CA GLU A 171 -15.10 14.76 5.50
C GLU A 171 -14.76 13.63 4.54
N SER A 172 -13.50 13.43 4.28
CA SER A 172 -13.03 12.34 3.43
C SER A 172 -11.91 11.59 4.13
N ASN A 173 -12.06 10.26 4.21
CA ASN A 173 -11.08 9.40 4.85
C ASN A 173 -10.51 8.38 3.87
N PHE A 174 -9.22 8.13 3.96
CA PHE A 174 -8.59 7.03 3.26
C PHE A 174 -8.74 5.74 4.05
N TYR A 175 -9.19 4.70 3.35
CA TYR A 175 -9.25 3.33 3.87
C TYR A 175 -8.17 2.50 3.17
N VAL A 176 -7.41 1.72 3.94
CA VAL A 176 -6.49 0.74 3.36
C VAL A 176 -7.27 -0.48 2.88
N VAL A 177 -7.27 -0.71 1.58
CA VAL A 177 -7.97 -1.82 0.92
C VAL A 177 -7.02 -2.98 0.67
N GLY A 178 -5.78 -2.67 0.31
CA GLY A 178 -4.76 -3.65 0.02
C GLY A 178 -3.36 -3.21 0.43
N VAL A 179 -2.44 -4.18 0.45
CA VAL A 179 -1.01 -3.98 0.65
C VAL A 179 -0.28 -4.50 -0.59
N VAL A 180 0.63 -3.70 -1.16
CA VAL A 180 1.41 -4.07 -2.35
C VAL A 180 2.18 -5.36 -2.07
N SER A 181 1.93 -6.41 -2.84
CA SER A 181 2.58 -7.71 -2.72
C SER A 181 3.53 -7.96 -3.90
N PHE A 182 3.00 -8.26 -5.07
CA PHE A 182 3.82 -8.52 -6.25
C PHE A 182 3.19 -7.97 -7.54
N GLY A 183 3.96 -7.95 -8.61
CA GLY A 183 3.50 -7.50 -9.91
C GLY A 183 4.46 -7.84 -11.04
N PRO A 184 4.12 -7.48 -12.28
CA PRO A 184 4.94 -7.76 -13.45
C PRO A 184 6.25 -6.95 -13.43
N THR A 185 7.30 -7.52 -14.00
CA THR A 185 8.55 -6.82 -14.26
C THR A 185 8.79 -6.78 -15.78
N PRO A 186 9.01 -5.59 -16.39
CA PRO A 186 8.95 -4.26 -15.80
C PRO A 186 7.53 -3.86 -15.37
N CYS A 187 7.43 -2.86 -14.44
CA CYS A 187 6.14 -2.35 -13.97
C CYS A 187 5.41 -1.53 -15.03
N GLY A 188 4.10 -1.28 -14.83
CA GLY A 188 3.30 -0.41 -15.69
C GLY A 188 3.05 -0.97 -17.09
N GLN A 189 3.11 -2.28 -17.26
CA GLN A 189 2.77 -2.92 -18.52
C GLN A 189 1.27 -2.86 -18.78
N LYS A 190 0.91 -2.60 -20.04
CA LYS A 190 -0.50 -2.64 -20.45
C LYS A 190 -1.08 -4.04 -20.27
N ASN A 191 -2.25 -4.12 -19.68
CA ASN A 191 -3.03 -5.33 -19.40
C ASN A 191 -2.45 -6.26 -18.32
N LEU A 192 -1.34 -5.92 -17.65
CA LEU A 192 -0.78 -6.68 -16.53
C LEU A 192 -0.95 -5.86 -15.24
N PRO A 193 -1.88 -6.23 -14.34
CA PRO A 193 -2.08 -5.54 -13.06
C PRO A 193 -1.08 -5.97 -12.00
N GLY A 194 -0.91 -5.16 -10.97
CA GLY A 194 -0.31 -5.57 -9.71
C GLY A 194 -1.27 -6.43 -8.89
N VAL A 195 -0.72 -7.27 -8.00
CA VAL A 195 -1.44 -8.07 -7.01
C VAL A 195 -1.14 -7.54 -5.61
N TYR A 196 -2.18 -7.42 -4.82
CA TYR A 196 -2.15 -6.83 -3.48
C TYR A 196 -2.80 -7.79 -2.49
N THR A 197 -2.32 -7.85 -1.27
CA THR A 197 -2.99 -8.58 -0.18
C THR A 197 -4.22 -7.80 0.27
N LYS A 198 -5.40 -8.42 0.27
CA LYS A 198 -6.68 -7.78 0.58
C LYS A 198 -6.87 -7.62 2.09
N VAL A 199 -6.71 -6.41 2.62
CA VAL A 199 -6.70 -6.12 4.07
C VAL A 199 -7.96 -6.58 4.78
N SER A 200 -9.15 -6.46 4.16
CA SER A 200 -10.42 -6.87 4.79
C SER A 200 -10.48 -8.35 5.18
N LYS A 201 -9.66 -9.20 4.61
CA LYS A 201 -9.55 -10.63 4.98
C LYS A 201 -8.75 -10.87 6.25
N TYR A 202 -7.96 -9.89 6.66
CA TYR A 202 -7.03 -10.00 7.80
C TYR A 202 -7.41 -9.11 8.97
N VAL A 203 -8.54 -8.41 8.90
CA VAL A 203 -8.98 -7.44 9.93
C VAL A 203 -9.05 -8.08 11.32
N THR A 204 -9.63 -9.27 11.44
CA THR A 204 -9.70 -9.98 12.73
C THR A 204 -8.31 -10.24 13.29
N TRP A 205 -7.40 -10.78 12.47
CA TRP A 205 -6.02 -11.02 12.87
C TRP A 205 -5.28 -9.71 13.22
N ILE A 206 -5.51 -8.64 12.47
CA ILE A 206 -4.92 -7.32 12.78
C ILE A 206 -5.36 -6.90 14.17
N VAL A 207 -6.68 -6.90 14.44
CA VAL A 207 -7.25 -6.46 15.73
C VAL A 207 -6.75 -7.33 16.90
N GLU A 208 -6.68 -8.65 16.71
CA GLU A 208 -6.17 -9.59 17.74
C GLU A 208 -4.69 -9.37 18.09
N ASN A 209 -3.92 -8.76 17.19
CA ASN A 209 -2.50 -8.47 17.40
C ASN A 209 -2.22 -7.01 17.81
N LEU A 210 -3.25 -6.16 17.91
CA LEU A 210 -3.11 -4.84 18.52
C LEU A 210 -3.05 -5.02 20.04
N LYS A 211 -2.01 -4.46 20.64
CA LYS A 211 -1.89 -4.34 22.11
C LYS A 211 -2.22 -2.91 22.49
N PRO A 212 -2.93 -2.69 23.62
CA PRO A 212 -3.16 -1.35 24.15
C PRO A 212 -1.86 -0.70 24.58
#